data_c9e52a80dce41b9b7f3cb5b7893ba2dc
#
_entry.id   c9e52a80dce41b9b7f3cb5b7893ba2dc
#
_cell.length_a   1.000
_cell.length_b   1.000
_cell.length_c   1.000
_cell.angle_alpha   90.00
_cell.angle_beta   90.00
_cell.angle_gamma   90.00
#
_symmetry.space_group_name_H-M   'P 1'
#
loop_
_entity.id
_entity.type
_entity.pdbx_description
1 polymer ?
#
loop_
_entity_poly.entity_id
_entity_poly.type
_entity_poly.pdbx_seq_one_letter_code
_entity_poly.pdbx_strand_id
1 'polypeptide(L)'
;MSNLLLILGNGFSIDFISNIKKVDTIDVRNLFRLGHTVKFPGTNIPGFLSYKHCPNLWLLGSRPNIEFDECMSIIEEIITCSNMLFDYLSYMGSDKNRMKFLEKENKSIYIQAYSELIAYLRHLFIDYDSKISNDDIKSFVEETDWGWVSFFKKAKIKYENVKIVTYNYDIWLERILNALNIDYSIGGCEPDDKHFNVIKPHGSISFVPKSGKKSMYEINYTIDSGDTDIDKLGVMHTDLEQYDKNLLIPPAGDSSRQQTNVWSKKLRSCAIEAAKKITESDDAIICGMSYWHVDRKELDELLINLNQDVNITLINPEPPKDLNAVLVTLFKNYKAFTSSASLGGLII
;
A
#
# COMPACT_ATOMS: atom_id res chain seq x y z
N MET A 1 -19.89 22.33 5.41
CA MET A 1 -19.97 20.91 4.97
C MET A 1 -19.03 20.12 5.86
N SER A 2 -19.26 18.81 6.05
CA SER A 2 -18.37 17.93 6.84
C SER A 2 -17.22 17.40 5.98
N ASN A 3 -16.17 16.92 6.65
CA ASN A 3 -15.05 16.24 5.99
C ASN A 3 -15.19 14.72 6.15
N LEU A 4 -14.46 13.97 5.32
CA LEU A 4 -14.39 12.52 5.38
C LEU A 4 -12.95 12.06 5.41
N LEU A 5 -12.62 11.18 6.36
CA LEU A 5 -11.40 10.40 6.35
C LEU A 5 -11.70 8.93 6.05
N LEU A 6 -11.11 8.40 4.97
CA LEU A 6 -11.12 6.98 4.68
C LEU A 6 -9.75 6.38 5.01
N ILE A 7 -9.74 5.23 5.68
CA ILE A 7 -8.52 4.43 5.94
C ILE A 7 -8.75 3.07 5.29
N LEU A 8 -8.00 2.79 4.22
CA LEU A 8 -8.21 1.62 3.38
C LEU A 8 -7.00 0.68 3.46
N GLY A 9 -7.26 -0.57 3.81
CA GLY A 9 -6.30 -1.67 3.72
C GLY A 9 -6.57 -2.59 2.55
N ASN A 10 -5.87 -3.73 2.51
CA ASN A 10 -5.94 -4.71 1.44
C ASN A 10 -7.35 -5.25 1.18
N GLY A 11 -8.23 -5.22 2.18
CA GLY A 11 -9.62 -5.63 2.02
C GLY A 11 -10.40 -4.82 0.99
N PHE A 12 -10.06 -3.55 0.75
CA PHE A 12 -10.65 -2.76 -0.34
C PHE A 12 -10.30 -3.35 -1.71
N SER A 13 -9.03 -3.68 -1.93
CA SER A 13 -8.57 -4.28 -3.19
C SER A 13 -9.14 -5.69 -3.39
N ILE A 14 -9.21 -6.50 -2.33
CA ILE A 14 -9.85 -7.82 -2.35
C ILE A 14 -11.32 -7.72 -2.76
N ASP A 15 -12.06 -6.78 -2.16
CA ASP A 15 -13.47 -6.55 -2.46
C ASP A 15 -13.66 -6.11 -3.93
N PHE A 16 -12.84 -5.19 -4.41
CA PHE A 16 -12.83 -4.77 -5.82
C PHE A 16 -12.57 -5.94 -6.78
N ILE A 17 -11.48 -6.71 -6.56
CA ILE A 17 -11.11 -7.85 -7.40
C ILE A 17 -12.22 -8.89 -7.45
N SER A 18 -12.88 -9.14 -6.32
CA SER A 18 -14.01 -10.05 -6.23
C SER A 18 -15.20 -9.58 -7.07
N ASN A 19 -15.54 -8.29 -6.96
CA ASN A 19 -16.68 -7.71 -7.67
C ASN A 19 -16.44 -7.60 -9.19
N ILE A 20 -15.19 -7.31 -9.62
CA ILE A 20 -14.82 -7.30 -11.05
C ILE A 20 -14.50 -8.71 -11.58
N LYS A 21 -14.65 -9.76 -10.77
CA LYS A 21 -14.49 -11.19 -11.12
C LYS A 21 -13.10 -11.53 -11.68
N LYS A 22 -12.03 -11.04 -11.04
CA LYS A 22 -10.63 -11.30 -11.43
C LYS A 22 -9.85 -12.16 -10.41
N VAL A 23 -10.52 -12.80 -9.45
CA VAL A 23 -9.92 -13.60 -8.36
C VAL A 23 -9.04 -14.76 -8.83
N ASP A 24 -9.30 -15.31 -10.01
CA ASP A 24 -8.50 -16.41 -10.55
C ASP A 24 -7.13 -15.98 -11.08
N THR A 25 -7.00 -14.70 -11.45
CA THR A 25 -5.80 -14.15 -12.09
C THR A 25 -5.05 -13.15 -11.23
N ILE A 26 -5.66 -12.66 -10.16
CA ILE A 26 -5.11 -11.67 -9.23
C ILE A 26 -5.26 -12.19 -7.82
N ASP A 27 -4.15 -12.30 -7.08
CA ASP A 27 -4.15 -12.68 -5.67
C ASP A 27 -3.31 -11.72 -4.84
N VAL A 28 -3.98 -10.79 -4.20
CA VAL A 28 -3.35 -9.81 -3.31
C VAL A 28 -3.23 -10.29 -1.86
N ARG A 29 -3.63 -11.53 -1.57
CA ARG A 29 -3.45 -12.17 -0.26
C ARG A 29 -2.14 -12.95 -0.24
N ASN A 30 -2.01 -13.95 -1.11
CA ASN A 30 -0.79 -14.75 -1.22
C ASN A 30 0.09 -14.19 -2.33
N LEU A 31 1.09 -13.39 -1.95
CA LEU A 31 1.91 -12.61 -2.87
C LEU A 31 2.87 -13.48 -3.70
N PHE A 32 3.11 -14.75 -3.35
CA PHE A 32 3.96 -15.63 -4.13
C PHE A 32 3.18 -16.59 -5.05
N ARG A 33 1.88 -16.83 -4.77
CA ARG A 33 1.07 -17.85 -5.47
C ARG A 33 1.14 -17.72 -6.99
N LEU A 34 0.99 -16.54 -7.52
CA LEU A 34 0.99 -16.28 -8.96
C LEU A 34 2.34 -15.73 -9.49
N GLY A 35 3.39 -15.81 -8.70
CA GLY A 35 4.71 -15.25 -9.04
C GLY A 35 5.35 -15.81 -10.31
N HIS A 36 4.97 -17.03 -10.70
CA HIS A 36 5.42 -17.66 -11.94
C HIS A 36 4.81 -17.03 -13.20
N THR A 37 3.70 -16.31 -13.08
CA THR A 37 3.06 -15.62 -14.22
C THR A 37 3.64 -14.25 -14.47
N VAL A 38 4.27 -13.63 -13.46
CA VAL A 38 4.84 -12.29 -13.55
C VAL A 38 6.02 -12.27 -14.50
N LYS A 39 5.99 -11.35 -15.45
CA LYS A 39 7.06 -11.19 -16.44
C LYS A 39 8.23 -10.41 -15.84
N PHE A 40 9.45 -10.81 -16.22
CA PHE A 40 10.63 -10.01 -15.93
C PHE A 40 10.69 -8.83 -16.90
N PRO A 41 10.86 -7.57 -16.42
CA PRO A 41 10.84 -6.37 -17.26
C PRO A 41 11.77 -6.44 -18.46
N GLY A 42 11.28 -5.97 -19.60
CA GLY A 42 12.04 -5.97 -20.85
C GLY A 42 12.17 -7.32 -21.55
N THR A 43 11.60 -8.42 -21.01
CA THR A 43 11.71 -9.78 -21.61
C THR A 43 10.31 -10.25 -21.81
N ASN A 44 9.32 -10.09 -21.98
CA ASN A 44 8.02 -10.77 -22.14
C ASN A 44 7.98 -12.23 -21.63
N ILE A 45 9.01 -12.69 -20.89
CA ILE A 45 9.11 -14.06 -20.39
C ILE A 45 8.58 -14.08 -18.96
N PRO A 46 7.57 -14.91 -18.64
CA PRO A 46 7.08 -15.08 -17.28
C PRO A 46 8.12 -15.78 -16.39
N GLY A 47 7.96 -15.67 -15.07
CA GLY A 47 8.83 -16.29 -14.09
C GLY A 47 9.76 -15.31 -13.39
N PHE A 48 9.27 -14.11 -13.06
CA PHE A 48 10.04 -13.20 -12.23
C PHE A 48 10.41 -13.86 -10.90
N LEU A 49 9.42 -14.49 -10.22
CA LEU A 49 9.71 -15.32 -9.05
C LEU A 49 10.28 -16.68 -9.50
N SER A 50 11.59 -16.72 -9.63
CA SER A 50 12.34 -17.92 -10.02
C SER A 50 13.77 -17.85 -9.50
N TYR A 51 14.45 -19.00 -9.46
CA TYR A 51 15.89 -19.02 -9.14
C TYR A 51 16.76 -18.16 -10.06
N LYS A 52 16.31 -17.97 -11.32
CA LYS A 52 17.05 -17.16 -12.30
C LYS A 52 17.04 -15.67 -11.98
N HIS A 53 15.92 -15.13 -11.54
CA HIS A 53 15.72 -13.69 -11.37
C HIS A 53 15.69 -13.25 -9.91
N CYS A 54 15.28 -14.15 -8.98
CA CYS A 54 15.24 -13.91 -7.55
C CYS A 54 15.93 -15.08 -6.79
N PRO A 55 17.23 -15.31 -7.00
CA PRO A 55 17.92 -16.46 -6.42
C PRO A 55 17.89 -16.47 -4.89
N ASN A 56 17.96 -15.32 -4.24
CA ASN A 56 17.98 -15.22 -2.79
C ASN A 56 16.61 -15.49 -2.18
N LEU A 57 15.53 -14.91 -2.73
CA LEU A 57 14.17 -15.27 -2.37
C LEU A 57 13.93 -16.77 -2.55
N TRP A 58 14.42 -17.31 -3.65
CA TRP A 58 14.28 -18.74 -3.95
C TRP A 58 15.01 -19.61 -2.95
N LEU A 59 16.20 -19.24 -2.53
CA LEU A 59 16.98 -19.98 -1.51
C LEU A 59 16.33 -19.90 -0.12
N LEU A 60 15.60 -18.83 0.19
CA LEU A 60 14.84 -18.68 1.43
C LEU A 60 13.46 -19.37 1.39
N GLY A 61 13.13 -20.08 0.32
CA GLY A 61 11.89 -20.86 0.23
C GLY A 61 10.76 -20.23 -0.57
N SER A 62 10.91 -18.98 -1.05
CA SER A 62 9.88 -18.34 -1.87
C SER A 62 9.62 -19.12 -3.14
N ARG A 63 8.42 -19.68 -3.29
CA ARG A 63 8.00 -20.51 -4.42
C ARG A 63 6.60 -20.11 -4.86
N PRO A 64 6.28 -20.21 -6.15
CA PRO A 64 4.89 -20.22 -6.59
C PRO A 64 4.09 -21.34 -5.91
N ASN A 65 2.84 -21.08 -5.63
CA ASN A 65 1.88 -22.03 -5.06
C ASN A 65 2.19 -22.52 -3.62
N ILE A 66 3.02 -21.82 -2.86
CA ILE A 66 3.11 -22.07 -1.41
C ILE A 66 1.86 -21.53 -0.70
N GLU A 67 1.57 -22.07 0.46
CA GLU A 67 0.44 -21.64 1.27
C GLU A 67 0.63 -20.21 1.81
N PHE A 68 -0.48 -19.54 2.13
CA PHE A 68 -0.47 -18.15 2.60
C PHE A 68 0.40 -17.95 3.85
N ASP A 69 0.27 -18.82 4.84
CA ASP A 69 1.01 -18.71 6.10
C ASP A 69 2.53 -18.87 5.88
N GLU A 70 2.94 -19.75 4.99
CA GLU A 70 4.34 -19.93 4.61
C GLU A 70 4.86 -18.71 3.84
N CYS A 71 4.07 -18.17 2.91
CA CYS A 71 4.39 -16.95 2.18
C CYS A 71 4.64 -15.80 3.16
N MET A 72 3.74 -15.59 4.11
CA MET A 72 3.85 -14.50 5.08
C MET A 72 5.02 -14.69 6.05
N SER A 73 5.28 -15.93 6.48
CA SER A 73 6.44 -16.27 7.34
C SER A 73 7.77 -15.92 6.68
N ILE A 74 7.94 -16.25 5.39
CA ILE A 74 9.16 -15.93 4.63
C ILE A 74 9.32 -14.42 4.49
N ILE A 75 8.25 -13.71 4.15
CA ILE A 75 8.28 -12.24 4.01
C ILE A 75 8.65 -11.61 5.37
N GLU A 76 8.02 -12.04 6.45
CA GLU A 76 8.27 -11.52 7.80
C GLU A 76 9.73 -11.75 8.23
N GLU A 77 10.30 -12.92 7.95
CA GLU A 77 11.70 -13.24 8.25
C GLU A 77 12.66 -12.30 7.50
N ILE A 78 12.44 -12.10 6.19
CA ILE A 78 13.26 -11.21 5.36
C ILE A 78 13.17 -9.76 5.87
N ILE A 79 11.97 -9.28 6.16
CA ILE A 79 11.75 -7.90 6.62
C ILE A 79 12.34 -7.68 8.02
N THR A 80 12.16 -8.65 8.93
CA THR A 80 12.71 -8.56 10.29
C THR A 80 14.23 -8.46 10.28
N CYS A 81 14.90 -9.30 9.48
CA CYS A 81 16.36 -9.25 9.33
C CYS A 81 16.82 -7.92 8.71
N SER A 82 16.11 -7.43 7.70
CA SER A 82 16.45 -6.18 7.04
C SER A 82 16.23 -4.96 7.96
N ASN A 83 15.12 -4.92 8.69
CA ASN A 83 14.85 -3.85 9.65
C ASN A 83 15.91 -3.79 10.75
N MET A 84 16.30 -4.96 11.29
CA MET A 84 17.34 -5.03 12.30
C MET A 84 18.68 -4.50 11.78
N LEU A 85 19.01 -4.79 10.52
CA LEU A 85 20.21 -4.25 9.89
C LEU A 85 20.14 -2.74 9.72
N PHE A 86 19.01 -2.20 9.24
CA PHE A 86 18.81 -0.75 9.09
C PHE A 86 18.92 -0.01 10.43
N ASP A 87 18.33 -0.56 11.49
CA ASP A 87 18.45 -0.01 12.85
C ASP A 87 19.90 0.00 13.31
N TYR A 88 20.62 -1.12 13.11
CA TYR A 88 22.02 -1.23 13.47
C TYR A 88 22.91 -0.23 12.71
N LEU A 89 22.67 -0.05 11.41
CA LEU A 89 23.39 0.93 10.59
C LEU A 89 23.10 2.37 11.02
N SER A 90 21.87 2.65 11.43
CA SER A 90 21.51 3.97 11.97
C SER A 90 22.22 4.26 13.30
N TYR A 91 22.37 3.23 14.15
CA TYR A 91 23.07 3.34 15.41
C TYR A 91 24.59 3.54 15.24
N MET A 92 25.21 2.94 14.21
CA MET A 92 26.68 3.04 13.96
C MET A 92 27.15 4.43 13.49
N GLY A 93 26.25 5.33 13.08
CA GLY A 93 26.62 6.64 12.56
C GLY A 93 27.34 6.61 11.22
N SER A 94 28.11 7.67 10.89
CA SER A 94 28.78 7.86 9.57
C SER A 94 30.19 7.29 9.47
N ASP A 95 30.62 6.42 10.36
CA ASP A 95 31.99 5.96 10.47
C ASP A 95 32.44 4.99 9.35
N LYS A 96 33.79 4.94 9.12
CA LYS A 96 34.43 3.97 8.22
C LYS A 96 34.06 2.50 8.52
N ASN A 97 33.66 2.19 9.75
CA ASN A 97 33.19 0.88 10.16
C ASN A 97 31.83 0.55 9.56
N ARG A 98 30.94 1.56 9.38
CA ARG A 98 29.67 1.40 8.70
C ARG A 98 29.87 0.97 7.24
N MET A 99 30.78 1.61 6.53
CA MET A 99 31.07 1.25 5.13
C MET A 99 31.62 -0.18 4.99
N LYS A 100 32.55 -0.58 5.84
CA LYS A 100 33.05 -1.95 5.86
C LYS A 100 31.98 -2.99 6.21
N PHE A 101 31.10 -2.64 7.14
CA PHE A 101 29.98 -3.50 7.51
C PHE A 101 29.01 -3.64 6.35
N LEU A 102 28.64 -2.54 5.68
CA LEU A 102 27.78 -2.54 4.49
C LEU A 102 28.36 -3.39 3.35
N GLU A 103 29.68 -3.28 3.09
CA GLU A 103 30.36 -4.10 2.06
C GLU A 103 30.28 -5.59 2.38
N LYS A 104 30.32 -5.96 3.66
CA LYS A 104 30.18 -7.34 4.13
C LYS A 104 28.74 -7.81 4.06
N GLU A 105 27.80 -7.02 4.55
CA GLU A 105 26.39 -7.39 4.70
C GLU A 105 25.61 -7.28 3.38
N ASN A 106 26.06 -6.50 2.39
CA ASN A 106 25.53 -6.55 1.04
C ASN A 106 25.59 -7.95 0.39
N LYS A 107 26.37 -8.86 0.99
CA LYS A 107 26.42 -10.27 0.61
C LYS A 107 25.48 -11.16 1.44
N SER A 108 24.79 -10.59 2.42
CA SER A 108 23.80 -11.33 3.20
C SER A 108 22.63 -11.73 2.31
N ILE A 109 22.26 -13.01 2.37
CA ILE A 109 21.12 -13.54 1.61
C ILE A 109 19.83 -12.77 1.92
N TYR A 110 19.60 -12.37 3.18
CA TYR A 110 18.39 -11.64 3.58
C TYR A 110 18.32 -10.24 2.98
N ILE A 111 19.44 -9.53 2.89
CA ILE A 111 19.49 -8.19 2.29
C ILE A 111 19.26 -8.26 0.78
N GLN A 112 19.89 -9.24 0.14
CA GLN A 112 19.66 -9.45 -1.29
C GLN A 112 18.22 -9.92 -1.56
N ALA A 113 17.67 -10.81 -0.73
CA ALA A 113 16.28 -11.23 -0.80
C ALA A 113 15.30 -10.06 -0.55
N TYR A 114 15.63 -9.12 0.33
CA TYR A 114 14.84 -7.91 0.53
C TYR A 114 14.78 -7.06 -0.75
N SER A 115 15.90 -6.85 -1.43
CA SER A 115 15.95 -6.11 -2.70
C SER A 115 15.15 -6.83 -3.79
N GLU A 116 15.27 -8.15 -3.88
CA GLU A 116 14.49 -8.99 -4.79
C GLU A 116 12.99 -8.93 -4.46
N LEU A 117 12.63 -8.97 -3.18
CA LEU A 117 11.24 -8.93 -2.73
C LEU A 117 10.55 -7.63 -3.16
N ILE A 118 11.16 -6.47 -2.88
CA ILE A 118 10.58 -5.18 -3.27
C ILE A 118 10.44 -5.08 -4.79
N ALA A 119 11.47 -5.48 -5.53
CA ALA A 119 11.46 -5.49 -6.99
C ALA A 119 10.35 -6.41 -7.53
N TYR A 120 10.26 -7.61 -7.01
CA TYR A 120 9.23 -8.58 -7.35
C TYR A 120 7.81 -8.06 -7.02
N LEU A 121 7.58 -7.58 -5.81
CA LEU A 121 6.27 -7.06 -5.40
C LEU A 121 5.80 -5.91 -6.30
N ARG A 122 6.69 -4.98 -6.62
CA ARG A 122 6.36 -3.90 -7.55
C ARG A 122 5.86 -4.45 -8.89
N HIS A 123 6.59 -5.38 -9.49
CA HIS A 123 6.21 -5.94 -10.79
C HIS A 123 5.03 -6.90 -10.72
N LEU A 124 4.81 -7.57 -9.59
CA LEU A 124 3.60 -8.32 -9.31
C LEU A 124 2.36 -7.42 -9.40
N PHE A 125 2.37 -6.28 -8.71
CA PHE A 125 1.24 -5.34 -8.73
C PHE A 125 1.09 -4.64 -10.08
N ILE A 126 2.17 -4.37 -10.82
CA ILE A 126 2.11 -3.87 -12.21
C ILE A 126 1.46 -4.93 -13.13
N ASP A 127 1.86 -6.20 -13.01
CA ASP A 127 1.27 -7.31 -13.76
C ASP A 127 -0.24 -7.46 -13.44
N TYR A 128 -0.60 -7.36 -12.16
CA TYR A 128 -1.99 -7.39 -11.73
C TYR A 128 -2.81 -6.21 -12.27
N ASP A 129 -2.25 -5.01 -12.23
CA ASP A 129 -2.92 -3.83 -12.80
C ASP A 129 -3.16 -3.96 -14.30
N SER A 130 -2.21 -4.54 -15.03
CA SER A 130 -2.32 -4.78 -16.48
C SER A 130 -3.43 -5.76 -16.88
N LYS A 131 -3.90 -6.61 -15.96
CA LYS A 131 -4.98 -7.59 -16.18
C LYS A 131 -6.39 -6.99 -16.15
N ILE A 132 -6.49 -5.73 -15.76
CA ILE A 132 -7.75 -4.98 -15.71
C ILE A 132 -7.59 -3.75 -16.60
N SER A 133 -8.27 -3.71 -17.75
CA SER A 133 -8.22 -2.56 -18.65
C SER A 133 -9.00 -1.36 -18.09
N ASN A 134 -8.76 -0.17 -18.62
CA ASN A 134 -9.56 1.01 -18.25
C ASN A 134 -11.03 0.87 -18.70
N ASP A 135 -11.26 0.19 -19.81
CA ASP A 135 -12.61 -0.09 -20.30
C ASP A 135 -13.33 -1.08 -19.38
N ASP A 136 -12.63 -2.10 -18.84
CA ASP A 136 -13.21 -3.00 -17.82
C ASP A 136 -13.68 -2.21 -16.59
N ILE A 137 -12.85 -1.29 -16.09
CA ILE A 137 -13.21 -0.47 -14.91
C ILE A 137 -14.36 0.47 -15.23
N LYS A 138 -14.35 1.11 -16.42
CA LYS A 138 -15.42 2.01 -16.84
C LYS A 138 -16.76 1.28 -16.93
N SER A 139 -16.81 0.16 -17.63
CA SER A 139 -18.03 -0.66 -17.72
C SER A 139 -18.46 -1.14 -16.33
N PHE A 140 -17.50 -1.57 -15.49
CA PHE A 140 -17.79 -2.00 -14.14
C PHE A 140 -18.46 -0.91 -13.30
N VAL A 141 -17.93 0.33 -13.27
CA VAL A 141 -18.53 1.42 -12.46
C VAL A 141 -19.86 1.94 -12.99
N GLU A 142 -20.17 1.68 -14.25
CA GLU A 142 -21.47 2.02 -14.88
C GLU A 142 -22.55 0.99 -14.55
N GLU A 143 -22.20 -0.29 -14.47
CA GLU A 143 -23.14 -1.42 -14.39
C GLU A 143 -23.28 -2.05 -13.00
N THR A 144 -22.33 -1.77 -12.08
CA THR A 144 -22.26 -2.44 -10.78
C THR A 144 -23.16 -1.79 -9.72
N ASP A 145 -23.66 -2.61 -8.81
CA ASP A 145 -24.27 -2.21 -7.54
C ASP A 145 -23.26 -2.19 -6.37
N TRP A 146 -21.96 -2.34 -6.64
CA TRP A 146 -20.91 -2.32 -5.63
C TRP A 146 -20.97 -1.06 -4.77
N GLY A 147 -21.09 -1.24 -3.46
CA GLY A 147 -21.39 -0.16 -2.52
C GLY A 147 -20.42 1.02 -2.57
N TRP A 148 -19.14 0.78 -2.89
CA TRP A 148 -18.14 1.83 -3.02
C TRP A 148 -18.40 2.80 -4.19
N VAL A 149 -18.93 2.31 -5.31
CA VAL A 149 -19.28 3.18 -6.45
C VAL A 149 -20.35 4.19 -6.06
N SER A 150 -21.44 3.69 -5.44
CA SER A 150 -22.51 4.56 -4.92
C SER A 150 -21.98 5.50 -3.84
N PHE A 151 -21.11 5.01 -2.96
CA PHE A 151 -20.50 5.79 -1.89
C PHE A 151 -19.67 6.96 -2.44
N PHE A 152 -18.72 6.72 -3.35
CA PHE A 152 -17.89 7.79 -3.90
C PHE A 152 -18.70 8.85 -4.66
N LYS A 153 -19.72 8.44 -5.42
CA LYS A 153 -20.66 9.37 -6.09
C LYS A 153 -21.35 10.31 -5.09
N LYS A 154 -21.81 9.76 -3.95
CA LYS A 154 -22.46 10.54 -2.88
C LYS A 154 -21.45 11.36 -2.09
N ALA A 155 -20.27 10.81 -1.79
CA ALA A 155 -19.23 11.49 -1.04
C ALA A 155 -18.76 12.76 -1.75
N LYS A 156 -18.65 12.74 -3.08
CA LYS A 156 -18.37 13.91 -3.92
C LYS A 156 -19.33 15.10 -3.70
N ILE A 157 -20.55 14.81 -3.29
CA ILE A 157 -21.60 15.84 -3.10
C ILE A 157 -21.70 16.25 -1.63
N LYS A 158 -21.57 15.30 -0.70
CA LYS A 158 -21.83 15.51 0.73
C LYS A 158 -20.67 16.20 1.45
N TYR A 159 -19.44 15.76 1.19
CA TYR A 159 -18.27 16.23 1.94
C TYR A 159 -17.58 17.39 1.24
N GLU A 160 -16.97 18.27 2.02
CA GLU A 160 -16.15 19.37 1.50
C GLU A 160 -14.77 18.88 1.10
N ASN A 161 -14.19 17.99 1.92
CA ASN A 161 -12.90 17.37 1.65
C ASN A 161 -12.97 15.87 1.97
N VAL A 162 -12.39 15.05 1.10
CA VAL A 162 -12.27 13.61 1.26
C VAL A 162 -10.79 13.25 1.29
N LYS A 163 -10.28 12.86 2.45
CA LYS A 163 -8.92 12.35 2.62
C LYS A 163 -8.95 10.83 2.67
N ILE A 164 -8.13 10.19 1.85
CA ILE A 164 -8.06 8.73 1.75
C ILE A 164 -6.64 8.29 2.08
N VAL A 165 -6.44 7.67 3.22
CA VAL A 165 -5.19 7.01 3.58
C VAL A 165 -5.30 5.56 3.15
N THR A 166 -4.46 5.12 2.22
CA THR A 166 -4.46 3.72 1.78
C THR A 166 -3.07 3.10 1.91
N TYR A 167 -3.04 1.88 2.45
CA TYR A 167 -1.82 1.08 2.59
C TYR A 167 -1.60 0.14 1.38
N ASN A 168 -2.48 0.20 0.38
CA ASN A 168 -2.41 -0.64 -0.81
C ASN A 168 -1.40 -0.08 -1.83
N TYR A 169 -0.65 -0.97 -2.47
CA TYR A 169 0.36 -0.61 -3.48
C TYR A 169 -0.23 -0.39 -4.87
N ASP A 170 -1.40 -1.03 -5.14
CA ASP A 170 -2.11 -0.92 -6.41
C ASP A 170 -2.64 0.49 -6.66
N ILE A 171 -3.08 0.75 -7.88
CA ILE A 171 -3.68 2.02 -8.31
C ILE A 171 -5.15 1.88 -8.70
N TRP A 172 -5.82 0.82 -8.26
CA TRP A 172 -7.22 0.60 -8.62
C TRP A 172 -8.16 1.64 -8.03
N LEU A 173 -7.88 2.12 -6.81
CA LEU A 173 -8.64 3.23 -6.24
C LEU A 173 -8.59 4.46 -7.14
N GLU A 174 -7.40 4.87 -7.56
CA GLU A 174 -7.16 6.01 -8.43
C GLU A 174 -7.86 5.83 -9.79
N ARG A 175 -7.80 4.63 -10.36
CA ARG A 175 -8.46 4.28 -11.62
C ARG A 175 -9.99 4.30 -11.49
N ILE A 176 -10.54 3.84 -10.37
CA ILE A 176 -11.99 3.90 -10.06
C ILE A 176 -12.43 5.36 -9.93
N LEU A 177 -11.69 6.20 -9.19
CA LEU A 177 -12.00 7.62 -9.05
C LEU A 177 -12.01 8.31 -10.42
N ASN A 178 -11.01 8.03 -11.28
CA ASN A 178 -10.98 8.53 -12.66
C ASN A 178 -12.19 8.07 -13.48
N ALA A 179 -12.59 6.80 -13.42
CA ALA A 179 -13.76 6.27 -14.12
C ALA A 179 -15.07 6.92 -13.64
N LEU A 180 -15.13 7.37 -12.38
CA LEU A 180 -16.24 8.10 -11.80
C LEU A 180 -16.20 9.62 -12.06
N ASN A 181 -15.20 10.12 -12.81
CA ASN A 181 -14.95 11.54 -13.03
C ASN A 181 -14.80 12.31 -11.70
N ILE A 182 -14.06 11.74 -10.75
CA ILE A 182 -13.71 12.35 -9.48
C ILE A 182 -12.26 12.78 -9.54
N ASP A 183 -12.01 14.08 -9.49
CA ASP A 183 -10.67 14.65 -9.44
C ASP A 183 -10.05 14.39 -8.07
N TYR A 184 -8.79 13.97 -8.07
CA TYR A 184 -8.01 13.73 -6.85
C TYR A 184 -6.57 14.23 -7.01
N SER A 185 -5.88 14.37 -5.89
CA SER A 185 -4.43 14.58 -5.82
C SER A 185 -3.78 13.47 -4.98
N ILE A 186 -2.50 13.23 -5.24
CA ILE A 186 -1.70 12.30 -4.41
C ILE A 186 -1.01 13.09 -3.32
N GLY A 187 -1.48 12.93 -2.09
CA GLY A 187 -1.03 13.67 -0.92
C GLY A 187 0.47 13.54 -0.69
N GLY A 188 1.13 14.67 -0.45
CA GLY A 188 2.57 14.76 -0.27
C GLY A 188 3.38 14.76 -1.56
N CYS A 189 2.87 14.25 -2.68
CA CYS A 189 3.54 14.26 -4.00
C CYS A 189 3.02 15.37 -4.91
N GLU A 190 1.78 15.77 -4.74
CA GLU A 190 1.08 16.78 -5.53
C GLU A 190 0.45 17.83 -4.61
N PRO A 191 0.10 19.03 -5.14
CA PRO A 191 -0.62 20.04 -4.36
C PRO A 191 -1.95 19.50 -3.82
N ASP A 192 -2.27 19.85 -2.57
CA ASP A 192 -3.53 19.46 -1.90
C ASP A 192 -4.65 20.45 -2.25
N ASP A 193 -4.98 20.56 -3.53
CA ASP A 193 -5.95 21.49 -4.10
C ASP A 193 -7.20 20.80 -4.66
N LYS A 194 -7.27 19.47 -4.56
CA LYS A 194 -8.40 18.69 -5.05
C LYS A 194 -9.32 18.26 -3.90
N HIS A 195 -10.59 18.10 -4.25
CA HIS A 195 -11.63 17.65 -3.33
C HIS A 195 -11.30 16.29 -2.69
N PHE A 196 -10.75 15.36 -3.49
CA PHE A 196 -10.23 14.09 -3.00
C PHE A 196 -8.70 14.14 -2.95
N ASN A 197 -8.13 13.60 -1.86
CA ASN A 197 -6.69 13.50 -1.70
C ASN A 197 -6.33 12.10 -1.21
N VAL A 198 -5.49 11.39 -1.96
CA VAL A 198 -5.08 10.00 -1.69
C VAL A 198 -3.67 10.01 -1.13
N ILE A 199 -3.48 9.50 0.07
CA ILE A 199 -2.20 9.41 0.78
C ILE A 199 -1.81 7.93 0.88
N LYS A 200 -0.59 7.57 0.43
CA LYS A 200 -0.10 6.18 0.35
C LYS A 200 1.18 5.99 1.17
N PRO A 201 1.10 5.84 2.51
CA PRO A 201 2.27 5.77 3.39
C PRO A 201 3.24 4.63 3.07
N HIS A 202 2.74 3.50 2.57
CA HIS A 202 3.53 2.34 2.18
C HIS A 202 4.03 2.39 0.73
N GLY A 203 3.80 3.52 0.04
CA GLY A 203 4.19 3.66 -1.35
C GLY A 203 3.16 3.15 -2.34
N SER A 204 3.53 3.15 -3.61
CA SER A 204 2.65 2.78 -4.71
C SER A 204 3.47 2.33 -5.92
N ILE A 205 2.90 1.47 -6.75
CA ILE A 205 3.48 1.19 -8.08
C ILE A 205 3.53 2.43 -8.96
N SER A 206 2.68 3.44 -8.68
CA SER A 206 2.67 4.72 -9.41
C SER A 206 3.81 5.67 -9.02
N PHE A 207 4.51 5.41 -7.90
CA PHE A 207 5.61 6.26 -7.46
C PHE A 207 6.87 5.96 -8.27
N VAL A 208 7.38 6.98 -8.91
CA VAL A 208 8.56 6.88 -9.79
C VAL A 208 9.54 8.02 -9.50
N PRO A 209 10.85 7.78 -9.67
CA PRO A 209 11.82 8.87 -9.55
C PRO A 209 11.69 9.82 -10.74
N LYS A 210 11.72 11.13 -10.48
CA LYS A 210 11.76 12.17 -11.53
C LYS A 210 13.03 12.11 -12.40
N SER A 211 14.05 11.37 -11.97
CA SER A 211 15.33 11.20 -12.68
C SER A 211 15.25 10.42 -14.00
N GLY A 212 14.06 9.91 -14.34
CA GLY A 212 13.81 9.32 -15.66
C GLY A 212 13.82 7.80 -15.71
N LYS A 213 13.53 7.31 -16.91
CA LYS A 213 13.41 5.89 -17.24
C LYS A 213 14.77 5.28 -17.52
N LYS A 214 14.97 3.99 -17.24
CA LYS A 214 16.14 3.23 -17.67
C LYS A 214 15.86 2.42 -18.93
N SER A 215 16.91 2.23 -19.75
CA SER A 215 16.83 1.42 -20.97
C SER A 215 16.82 -0.09 -20.70
N MET A 216 17.36 -0.51 -19.56
CA MET A 216 17.44 -1.92 -19.14
C MET A 216 17.09 -2.02 -17.66
N TYR A 217 16.23 -2.97 -17.33
CA TYR A 217 15.84 -3.26 -15.95
C TYR A 217 16.83 -4.23 -15.32
N GLU A 218 17.32 -3.88 -14.14
CA GLU A 218 18.11 -4.75 -13.27
C GLU A 218 17.64 -4.57 -11.82
N ILE A 219 17.63 -5.65 -11.05
CA ILE A 219 17.35 -5.56 -9.62
C ILE A 219 18.51 -4.83 -8.95
N ASN A 220 18.19 -3.76 -8.25
CA ASN A 220 19.18 -3.00 -7.51
C ASN A 220 19.42 -3.64 -6.14
N TYR A 221 20.59 -4.25 -5.97
CA TYR A 221 21.03 -4.86 -4.72
C TYR A 221 21.77 -3.90 -3.78
N THR A 222 21.88 -2.62 -4.15
CA THR A 222 22.45 -1.64 -3.22
C THR A 222 21.42 -1.33 -2.13
N ILE A 223 21.88 -1.35 -0.89
CA ILE A 223 21.07 -0.83 0.23
C ILE A 223 20.85 0.66 -0.06
N ASP A 224 19.65 0.99 -0.55
CA ASP A 224 19.30 2.40 -0.72
C ASP A 224 19.28 3.00 0.69
N SER A 225 20.07 4.06 0.89
CA SER A 225 20.14 4.76 2.18
C SER A 225 18.82 5.42 2.59
N GLY A 226 17.78 5.26 1.79
CA GLY A 226 16.45 5.80 2.06
C GLY A 226 16.31 7.31 1.84
N ASP A 227 17.36 7.96 1.31
CA ASP A 227 17.44 9.42 1.14
C ASP A 227 16.62 9.98 -0.03
N THR A 228 15.72 9.17 -0.61
CA THR A 228 14.85 9.67 -1.67
C THR A 228 13.83 10.61 -1.06
N ASP A 229 14.00 11.92 -1.26
CA ASP A 229 13.03 12.92 -0.86
C ASP A 229 11.77 12.79 -1.71
N ILE A 230 10.61 13.06 -1.11
CA ILE A 230 9.33 13.04 -1.80
C ILE A 230 9.28 14.04 -2.97
N ASP A 231 10.00 15.15 -2.87
CA ASP A 231 10.08 16.17 -3.92
C ASP A 231 10.78 15.66 -5.19
N LYS A 232 11.53 14.54 -5.08
CA LYS A 232 12.17 13.84 -6.20
C LYS A 232 11.28 12.76 -6.81
N LEU A 233 10.08 12.56 -6.27
CA LEU A 233 9.12 11.59 -6.76
C LEU A 233 8.13 12.24 -7.71
N GLY A 234 7.77 11.49 -8.76
CA GLY A 234 6.63 11.74 -9.62
C GLY A 234 5.57 10.67 -9.44
N VAL A 235 4.37 10.97 -9.90
CA VAL A 235 3.26 10.00 -9.95
C VAL A 235 2.98 9.68 -11.41
N MET A 236 3.01 8.40 -11.77
CA MET A 236 2.73 7.91 -13.12
C MET A 236 1.73 6.77 -13.06
N HIS A 237 0.82 6.72 -14.03
CA HIS A 237 -0.19 5.66 -14.13
C HIS A 237 0.00 4.76 -15.36
N THR A 238 1.01 5.06 -16.18
CA THR A 238 1.37 4.29 -17.39
C THR A 238 2.87 4.08 -17.45
N ASP A 239 3.31 3.12 -18.26
CA ASP A 239 4.74 2.80 -18.48
C ASP A 239 5.51 2.48 -17.18
N LEU A 240 4.86 1.89 -16.20
CA LEU A 240 5.40 1.66 -14.86
C LEU A 240 6.61 0.70 -14.85
N GLU A 241 6.68 -0.22 -15.82
CA GLU A 241 7.75 -1.21 -15.93
C GLU A 241 9.14 -0.59 -16.24
N GLN A 242 9.16 0.64 -16.74
CA GLN A 242 10.39 1.29 -17.22
C GLN A 242 11.24 1.92 -16.10
N TYR A 243 10.79 1.83 -14.85
CA TYR A 243 11.49 2.39 -13.71
C TYR A 243 12.08 1.29 -12.82
N ASP A 244 13.33 1.44 -12.41
CA ASP A 244 14.06 0.47 -11.60
C ASP A 244 14.02 0.74 -10.09
N LYS A 245 13.62 1.94 -9.68
CA LYS A 245 13.44 2.25 -8.26
C LYS A 245 12.07 1.79 -7.76
N ASN A 246 12.11 1.04 -6.68
CA ASN A 246 10.93 0.48 -6.05
C ASN A 246 10.61 1.27 -4.77
N LEU A 247 9.54 2.06 -4.82
CA LEU A 247 9.11 2.91 -3.71
C LEU A 247 7.92 2.25 -3.00
N LEU A 248 8.20 1.10 -2.41
CA LEU A 248 7.28 0.29 -1.65
C LEU A 248 7.88 -0.08 -0.30
N ILE A 249 7.05 -0.14 0.74
CA ILE A 249 7.34 -0.78 2.01
C ILE A 249 6.65 -2.14 1.97
N PRO A 250 7.40 -3.26 1.97
CA PRO A 250 6.80 -4.59 1.90
C PRO A 250 5.86 -4.86 3.09
N PRO A 251 4.84 -5.71 2.93
CA PRO A 251 4.01 -6.15 4.05
C PRO A 251 4.85 -7.02 4.99
N ALA A 252 4.56 -7.01 6.24
CA ALA A 252 5.30 -7.64 7.33
C ALA A 252 6.55 -6.85 7.80
N GLY A 253 6.75 -6.85 9.09
CA GLY A 253 7.77 -6.05 9.76
C GLY A 253 7.19 -4.77 10.35
N ASP A 254 7.85 -4.25 11.36
CA ASP A 254 7.47 -2.99 11.97
C ASP A 254 7.84 -1.84 11.01
N SER A 255 6.86 -1.39 10.22
CA SER A 255 7.04 -0.29 9.26
C SER A 255 7.53 0.99 9.94
N SER A 256 7.29 1.14 11.26
CA SER A 256 7.82 2.24 12.06
C SER A 256 9.33 2.20 12.22
N ARG A 257 9.96 1.03 12.08
CA ARG A 257 11.44 0.88 12.09
C ARG A 257 12.09 1.33 10.77
N GLN A 258 11.35 1.37 9.68
CA GLN A 258 11.85 1.90 8.41
C GLN A 258 11.92 3.45 8.42
N GLN A 259 12.46 4.01 9.48
CA GLN A 259 12.68 5.45 9.64
C GLN A 259 13.66 6.04 8.61
N THR A 260 14.37 5.18 7.88
CA THR A 260 15.32 5.58 6.84
C THR A 260 14.64 6.09 5.56
N ASN A 261 13.38 5.72 5.31
CA ASN A 261 12.66 6.19 4.12
C ASN A 261 12.03 7.57 4.35
N VAL A 262 12.75 8.62 3.99
CA VAL A 262 12.32 10.04 4.16
C VAL A 262 10.96 10.29 3.52
N TRP A 263 10.71 9.75 2.31
CA TRP A 263 9.43 9.89 1.60
C TRP A 263 8.26 9.28 2.38
N SER A 264 8.41 8.07 2.91
CA SER A 264 7.36 7.39 3.67
C SER A 264 7.05 8.11 4.98
N LYS A 265 8.07 8.60 5.68
CA LYS A 265 7.90 9.39 6.90
C LYS A 265 7.07 10.66 6.63
N LYS A 266 7.32 11.34 5.49
CA LYS A 266 6.53 12.52 5.10
C LYS A 266 5.08 12.15 4.79
N LEU A 267 4.83 11.05 4.09
CA LEU A 267 3.48 10.57 3.80
C LEU A 267 2.71 10.14 5.06
N ARG A 268 3.37 9.50 6.02
CA ARG A 268 2.77 9.22 7.34
C ARG A 268 2.40 10.50 8.07
N SER A 269 3.29 11.51 8.06
CA SER A 269 2.97 12.81 8.63
C SER A 269 1.77 13.46 7.95
N CYS A 270 1.63 13.38 6.63
CA CYS A 270 0.45 13.84 5.91
C CYS A 270 -0.83 13.11 6.36
N ALA A 271 -0.75 11.79 6.57
CA ALA A 271 -1.89 10.99 7.04
C ALA A 271 -2.30 11.39 8.47
N ILE A 272 -1.34 11.58 9.37
CA ILE A 272 -1.58 12.04 10.75
C ILE A 272 -2.21 13.45 10.74
N GLU A 273 -1.70 14.37 9.92
CA GLU A 273 -2.27 15.71 9.79
C GLU A 273 -3.70 15.69 9.19
N ALA A 274 -4.00 14.74 8.31
CA ALA A 274 -5.37 14.54 7.84
C ALA A 274 -6.28 14.06 8.98
N ALA A 275 -5.82 13.12 9.82
CA ALA A 275 -6.58 12.65 10.98
C ALA A 275 -6.84 13.77 12.02
N LYS A 276 -5.85 14.60 12.32
CA LYS A 276 -5.98 15.74 13.26
C LYS A 276 -7.02 16.79 12.83
N LYS A 277 -7.29 16.91 11.53
CA LYS A 277 -8.26 17.87 10.99
C LYS A 277 -9.71 17.39 11.09
N ILE A 278 -9.93 16.12 11.45
CA ILE A 278 -11.25 15.52 11.59
C ILE A 278 -11.87 15.96 12.94
N THR A 279 -13.06 16.50 12.86
CA THR A 279 -13.83 17.03 14.00
C THR A 279 -15.01 16.14 14.37
N GLU A 280 -15.74 16.48 15.40
CA GLU A 280 -16.95 15.78 15.87
C GLU A 280 -18.10 15.74 14.84
N SER A 281 -18.12 16.70 13.92
CA SER A 281 -19.14 16.79 12.85
C SER A 281 -18.76 16.02 11.58
N ASP A 282 -17.60 15.41 11.55
CA ASP A 282 -17.03 14.72 10.40
C ASP A 282 -17.26 13.19 10.51
N ASP A 283 -16.96 12.49 9.42
CA ASP A 283 -17.05 11.05 9.34
C ASP A 283 -15.66 10.40 9.11
N ALA A 284 -15.40 9.27 9.75
CA ALA A 284 -14.23 8.43 9.51
C ALA A 284 -14.65 7.00 9.17
N ILE A 285 -14.06 6.40 8.14
CA ILE A 285 -14.37 5.02 7.74
C ILE A 285 -13.06 4.23 7.62
N ILE A 286 -13.00 3.08 8.28
CA ILE A 286 -11.91 2.12 8.19
C ILE A 286 -12.42 0.91 7.41
N CYS A 287 -11.73 0.50 6.35
CA CYS A 287 -12.13 -0.65 5.56
C CYS A 287 -10.96 -1.59 5.28
N GLY A 288 -11.21 -2.89 5.52
CA GLY A 288 -10.30 -3.95 5.10
C GLY A 288 -8.94 -3.95 5.76
N MET A 289 -8.82 -3.40 6.98
CA MET A 289 -7.61 -3.43 7.79
C MET A 289 -7.57 -4.70 8.63
N SER A 290 -6.43 -5.39 8.63
CA SER A 290 -6.22 -6.60 9.45
C SER A 290 -5.88 -6.29 10.90
N TYR A 291 -5.42 -5.09 11.20
CA TYR A 291 -4.86 -4.68 12.50
C TYR A 291 -3.76 -5.64 13.00
N TRP A 292 -3.00 -6.15 12.07
CA TRP A 292 -1.89 -7.04 12.36
C TRP A 292 -0.74 -6.25 13.01
N HIS A 293 0.10 -6.91 13.79
CA HIS A 293 1.17 -6.26 14.55
C HIS A 293 2.09 -5.34 13.71
N VAL A 294 2.17 -5.62 12.42
CA VAL A 294 3.00 -4.90 11.44
C VAL A 294 2.53 -3.46 11.22
N ASP A 295 1.23 -3.27 10.99
CA ASP A 295 0.65 -1.97 10.67
C ASP A 295 -0.03 -1.32 11.87
N ARG A 296 -0.10 -2.06 13.00
CA ARG A 296 -0.85 -1.63 14.20
C ARG A 296 -0.43 -0.26 14.69
N LYS A 297 0.88 -0.02 14.80
CA LYS A 297 1.38 1.25 15.31
C LYS A 297 1.01 2.44 14.43
N GLU A 298 1.05 2.29 13.11
CA GLU A 298 0.64 3.36 12.19
C GLU A 298 -0.85 3.64 12.29
N LEU A 299 -1.67 2.58 12.36
CA LEU A 299 -3.11 2.74 12.55
C LEU A 299 -3.42 3.36 13.92
N ASP A 300 -2.76 2.93 14.98
CA ASP A 300 -2.89 3.51 16.33
C ASP A 300 -2.57 5.01 16.33
N GLU A 301 -1.50 5.43 15.64
CA GLU A 301 -1.14 6.83 15.49
C GLU A 301 -2.24 7.63 14.78
N LEU A 302 -2.90 7.08 13.77
CA LEU A 302 -4.07 7.74 13.16
C LEU A 302 -5.24 7.82 14.12
N LEU A 303 -5.58 6.72 14.79
CA LEU A 303 -6.73 6.65 15.72
C LEU A 303 -6.59 7.60 16.91
N ILE A 304 -5.38 7.70 17.49
CA ILE A 304 -5.10 8.60 18.61
C ILE A 304 -5.23 10.09 18.20
N ASN A 305 -5.00 10.40 16.94
CA ASN A 305 -5.10 11.76 16.42
C ASN A 305 -6.51 12.12 15.90
N LEU A 306 -7.45 11.17 15.87
CA LEU A 306 -8.85 11.44 15.56
C LEU A 306 -9.60 12.04 16.77
N ASN A 307 -10.59 12.88 16.50
CA ASN A 307 -11.53 13.33 17.52
C ASN A 307 -12.36 12.13 18.05
N GLN A 308 -12.48 11.98 19.37
CA GLN A 308 -13.20 10.87 20.00
C GLN A 308 -14.73 10.91 19.77
N ASP A 309 -15.26 12.06 19.39
CA ASP A 309 -16.69 12.25 19.08
C ASP A 309 -17.02 12.12 17.59
N VAL A 310 -16.01 11.83 16.71
CA VAL A 310 -16.22 11.58 15.29
C VAL A 310 -17.13 10.38 15.04
N ASN A 311 -17.92 10.41 13.97
CA ASN A 311 -18.67 9.23 13.54
C ASN A 311 -17.73 8.25 12.86
N ILE A 312 -17.30 7.19 13.55
CA ILE A 312 -16.39 6.20 13.02
C ILE A 312 -17.12 4.92 12.61
N THR A 313 -16.81 4.42 11.44
CA THR A 313 -17.37 3.20 10.87
C THR A 313 -16.27 2.23 10.48
N LEU A 314 -16.38 0.98 10.94
CA LEU A 314 -15.53 -0.13 10.50
C LEU A 314 -16.27 -0.99 9.46
N ILE A 315 -15.62 -1.27 8.33
CA ILE A 315 -16.13 -2.19 7.31
C ILE A 315 -15.11 -3.31 7.12
N ASN A 316 -15.49 -4.50 7.57
CA ASN A 316 -14.62 -5.67 7.41
C ASN A 316 -15.51 -6.92 7.49
N PRO A 317 -15.41 -7.88 6.52
CA PRO A 317 -16.17 -9.13 6.57
C PRO A 317 -15.95 -9.91 7.88
N GLU A 318 -14.74 -9.88 8.40
CA GLU A 318 -14.35 -10.46 9.68
C GLU A 318 -13.60 -9.40 10.50
N PRO A 319 -14.33 -8.55 11.27
CA PRO A 319 -13.69 -7.49 12.03
C PRO A 319 -12.68 -8.04 13.03
N PRO A 320 -11.41 -7.59 12.98
CA PRO A 320 -10.40 -8.01 13.96
C PRO A 320 -10.87 -7.66 15.37
N LYS A 321 -10.88 -8.64 16.27
CA LYS A 321 -11.39 -8.46 17.66
C LYS A 321 -10.68 -7.34 18.39
N ASP A 322 -9.35 -7.27 18.24
CA ASP A 322 -8.52 -6.25 18.89
C ASP A 322 -8.84 -4.85 18.36
N LEU A 323 -8.96 -4.69 17.03
CA LEU A 323 -9.34 -3.40 16.43
C LEU A 323 -10.73 -2.97 16.87
N ASN A 324 -11.68 -3.90 16.87
CA ASN A 324 -13.03 -3.63 17.33
C ASN A 324 -13.04 -3.15 18.79
N ALA A 325 -12.28 -3.81 19.68
CA ALA A 325 -12.14 -3.41 21.08
C ALA A 325 -11.54 -2.01 21.23
N VAL A 326 -10.50 -1.69 20.44
CA VAL A 326 -9.89 -0.35 20.43
C VAL A 326 -10.91 0.71 19.99
N LEU A 327 -11.63 0.47 18.89
CA LEU A 327 -12.59 1.44 18.37
C LEU A 327 -13.76 1.70 19.32
N VAL A 328 -14.32 0.65 19.94
CA VAL A 328 -15.37 0.79 20.98
C VAL A 328 -14.87 1.56 22.20
N THR A 329 -13.59 1.41 22.55
CA THR A 329 -12.99 2.09 23.71
C THR A 329 -12.71 3.56 23.44
N LEU A 330 -12.24 3.90 22.25
CA LEU A 330 -11.80 5.27 21.92
C LEU A 330 -12.94 6.18 21.46
N PHE A 331 -13.94 5.63 20.75
CA PHE A 331 -14.93 6.44 20.04
C PHE A 331 -16.35 6.24 20.58
N LYS A 332 -17.05 7.35 20.80
CA LYS A 332 -18.43 7.33 21.29
C LYS A 332 -19.45 6.91 20.22
N ASN A 333 -19.17 7.28 18.95
CA ASN A 333 -20.07 7.08 17.82
C ASN A 333 -19.49 6.02 16.86
N TYR A 334 -19.43 4.77 17.32
CA TYR A 334 -18.86 3.66 16.55
C TYR A 334 -19.94 2.76 15.94
N LYS A 335 -19.73 2.36 14.68
CA LYS A 335 -20.54 1.39 13.94
C LYS A 335 -19.64 0.39 13.22
N ALA A 336 -20.11 -0.85 13.08
CA ALA A 336 -19.41 -1.89 12.31
C ALA A 336 -20.35 -2.55 11.31
N PHE A 337 -19.83 -2.82 10.11
CA PHE A 337 -20.52 -3.53 9.05
C PHE A 337 -19.61 -4.62 8.48
N THR A 338 -20.21 -5.74 8.10
CA THR A 338 -19.48 -6.88 7.51
C THR A 338 -19.42 -6.83 5.98
N SER A 339 -20.03 -5.84 5.35
CA SER A 339 -20.06 -5.74 3.86
C SER A 339 -20.02 -4.29 3.41
N SER A 340 -19.31 -4.05 2.31
CA SER A 340 -19.29 -2.76 1.60
C SER A 340 -20.64 -2.40 0.97
N ALA A 341 -21.57 -3.36 0.80
CA ALA A 341 -22.93 -3.09 0.34
C ALA A 341 -23.69 -2.12 1.26
N SER A 342 -23.33 -2.06 2.55
CA SER A 342 -23.90 -1.13 3.52
C SER A 342 -23.50 0.33 3.30
N LEU A 343 -22.41 0.58 2.56
CA LEU A 343 -21.87 1.93 2.32
C LEU A 343 -22.85 2.86 1.62
N GLY A 344 -23.64 2.35 0.67
CA GLY A 344 -24.64 3.12 -0.04
C GLY A 344 -25.71 3.75 0.85
N GLY A 345 -25.93 3.20 2.05
CA GLY A 345 -26.86 3.69 3.07
C GLY A 345 -26.23 4.57 4.15
N LEU A 346 -24.88 4.64 4.24
CA LEU A 346 -24.20 5.48 5.24
C LEU A 346 -24.23 6.96 4.88
N ILE A 347 -24.32 7.27 3.62
CA ILE A 347 -24.44 8.65 3.12
C ILE A 347 -25.89 8.85 2.67
N ILE A 348 -26.70 9.41 3.54
CA ILE A 348 -28.09 9.82 3.25
C ILE A 348 -28.11 11.27 2.79
#